data_b4db5f6a36a6bc75e83b807b0024e20f
#
_entry.id   b4db5f6a36a6bc75e83b807b0024e20f
#
_cell.length_a   1.000
_cell.length_b   1.000
_cell.length_c   1.000
_cell.angle_alpha   90.00
_cell.angle_beta   90.00
_cell.angle_gamma   90.00
#
_symmetry.space_group_name_H-M   'P 1'
#
loop_
_entity.id
_entity.type
_entity.pdbx_description
1 polymer ?
#
loop_
_entity_poly.entity_id
_entity_poly.type
_entity_poly.pdbx_seq_one_letter_code
_entity_poly.pdbx_strand_id
1 'polypeptide(L)'
;PVFQAEDGIRDQAVSRGLVDVYKRQPGFLPGTDQEWNGIITHGAKLLYAFSEATVPRITVITRKAYGGAYDVMNSKHIGADMNYAWPSAEIAVMGAKGAAEIIFKNEIKEANDQNAKWEEKEQEYAELFANPYNAAAHGYVDEVIEPEHTRLKLIKAFKMLENKVDTLPKKKHGNIPL
;
A
#
# COMPACT_ATOMS: atom_id res chain seq x y z
N PRO A 1 -14.63 7.70 8.58
CA PRO A 1 -13.39 8.48 8.65
C PRO A 1 -12.24 7.57 8.24
N VAL A 2 -11.90 7.58 6.94
CA VAL A 2 -10.96 6.62 6.34
C VAL A 2 -9.51 7.09 6.48
N PHE A 3 -9.28 8.30 6.92
CA PHE A 3 -7.94 8.90 7.07
C PHE A 3 -7.87 9.78 8.31
N GLN A 4 -7.51 9.18 9.44
CA GLN A 4 -6.81 9.92 10.48
C GLN A 4 -5.32 9.60 10.34
N ALA A 5 -4.64 10.35 9.48
CA ALA A 5 -3.20 10.53 9.65
C ALA A 5 -3.03 11.35 10.95
N GLU A 6 -2.10 10.95 11.79
CA GLU A 6 -1.75 11.78 12.95
C GLU A 6 -1.39 13.18 12.44
N ASP A 7 -2.11 14.19 12.90
CA ASP A 7 -2.17 15.54 12.33
C ASP A 7 -0.80 16.23 12.15
N GLY A 8 0.21 15.85 12.88
CA GLY A 8 1.53 16.49 12.84
C GLY A 8 2.42 16.13 11.63
N ILE A 9 2.19 14.98 10.97
CA ILE A 9 3.00 14.59 9.80
C ILE A 9 2.40 15.16 8.53
N ARG A 10 1.08 15.27 8.47
CA ARG A 10 0.32 15.78 7.35
C ARG A 10 0.66 17.24 7.04
N ASP A 11 0.74 18.10 8.06
CA ASP A 11 0.94 19.54 7.88
C ASP A 11 2.36 19.88 7.43
N GLN A 12 3.37 19.11 7.84
CA GLN A 12 4.75 19.35 7.39
C GLN A 12 5.01 18.86 5.96
N ALA A 13 4.38 17.77 5.54
CA ALA A 13 4.54 17.24 4.19
C ALA A 13 3.85 18.13 3.14
N VAL A 14 2.63 18.58 3.42
CA VAL A 14 1.85 19.44 2.51
C VAL A 14 2.47 20.82 2.36
N SER A 15 2.97 21.42 3.44
CA SER A 15 3.56 22.75 3.42
C SER A 15 4.89 22.84 2.66
N ARG A 16 5.57 21.73 2.43
CA ARG A 16 6.87 21.66 1.74
C ARG A 16 6.81 21.01 0.36
N GLY A 17 5.62 20.64 -0.11
CA GLY A 17 5.46 19.92 -1.37
C GLY A 17 6.06 18.51 -1.36
N LEU A 18 6.21 17.88 -0.20
CA LEU A 18 6.71 16.53 -0.02
C LEU A 18 5.57 15.60 0.38
N VAL A 19 5.56 14.39 -0.13
CA VAL A 19 4.59 13.36 0.26
C VAL A 19 5.30 12.18 0.88
N ASP A 20 4.97 11.91 2.14
CA ASP A 20 5.38 10.73 2.88
C ASP A 20 4.15 9.93 3.32
N VAL A 21 4.13 8.63 3.02
CA VAL A 21 2.97 7.78 3.29
C VAL A 21 3.35 6.59 4.14
N TYR A 22 2.81 6.53 5.36
CA TYR A 22 2.92 5.37 6.24
C TYR A 22 1.71 4.45 6.07
N LYS A 23 1.94 3.24 5.56
CA LYS A 23 0.88 2.27 5.30
C LYS A 23 0.70 1.32 6.47
N ARG A 24 -0.43 1.43 7.14
CA ARG A 24 -0.86 0.53 8.22
C ARG A 24 -2.16 -0.21 7.90
N GLN A 25 -2.90 0.24 6.90
CA GLN A 25 -4.23 -0.26 6.61
C GLN A 25 -4.19 -1.47 5.68
N PRO A 26 -4.99 -2.50 5.95
CA PRO A 26 -4.98 -3.72 5.15
C PRO A 26 -5.54 -3.52 3.74
N GLY A 27 -6.55 -2.65 3.57
CA GLY A 27 -7.22 -2.49 2.29
C GLY A 27 -8.41 -1.54 2.37
N PHE A 28 -9.18 -1.41 1.29
CA PHE A 28 -10.50 -0.80 1.34
C PHE A 28 -11.45 -1.70 2.13
N LEU A 29 -12.23 -1.10 3.02
CA LEU A 29 -13.22 -1.85 3.79
C LEU A 29 -14.35 -2.32 2.85
N PRO A 30 -14.59 -3.64 2.71
CA PRO A 30 -15.69 -4.14 1.90
C PRO A 30 -17.04 -3.93 2.61
N GLY A 31 -18.10 -3.89 1.83
CA GLY A 31 -19.47 -3.81 2.34
C GLY A 31 -20.34 -2.87 1.54
N THR A 32 -21.62 -3.16 1.49
CA THR A 32 -22.63 -2.38 0.74
C THR A 32 -22.68 -0.93 1.19
N ASP A 33 -22.63 -0.68 2.50
CA ASP A 33 -22.63 0.68 3.04
C ASP A 33 -21.40 1.47 2.59
N GLN A 34 -20.22 0.82 2.50
CA GLN A 34 -19.00 1.46 2.03
C GLN A 34 -19.08 1.78 0.53
N GLU A 35 -19.65 0.86 -0.25
CA GLU A 35 -19.85 1.06 -1.69
C GLU A 35 -20.85 2.18 -1.95
N TRP A 36 -21.96 2.22 -1.22
CA TRP A 36 -22.97 3.28 -1.34
C TRP A 36 -22.44 4.65 -0.91
N ASN A 37 -21.54 4.68 0.07
CA ASN A 37 -20.84 5.90 0.48
C ASN A 37 -19.67 6.27 -0.44
N GLY A 38 -19.50 5.58 -1.58
CA GLY A 38 -18.57 5.96 -2.63
C GLY A 38 -17.10 5.66 -2.35
N ILE A 39 -16.78 4.58 -1.61
CA ILE A 39 -15.40 4.21 -1.29
C ILE A 39 -14.53 4.05 -2.55
N ILE A 40 -15.09 3.50 -3.63
CA ILE A 40 -14.38 3.34 -4.91
C ILE A 40 -14.12 4.71 -5.55
N THR A 41 -15.11 5.59 -5.55
CA THR A 41 -15.00 6.96 -6.07
C THR A 41 -13.93 7.74 -5.32
N HIS A 42 -13.92 7.67 -3.99
CA HIS A 42 -12.91 8.33 -3.17
C HIS A 42 -11.52 7.72 -3.35
N GLY A 43 -11.43 6.41 -3.50
CA GLY A 43 -10.20 5.72 -3.86
C GLY A 43 -9.65 6.16 -5.22
N ALA A 44 -10.51 6.32 -6.22
CA ALA A 44 -10.12 6.83 -7.53
C ALA A 44 -9.57 8.26 -7.49
N LYS A 45 -10.16 9.14 -6.66
CA LYS A 45 -9.63 10.51 -6.44
C LYS A 45 -8.24 10.48 -5.82
N LEU A 46 -8.00 9.59 -4.85
CA LEU A 46 -6.70 9.43 -4.22
C LEU A 46 -5.66 8.90 -5.22
N LEU A 47 -6.02 7.90 -6.01
CA LEU A 47 -5.19 7.35 -7.09
C LEU A 47 -4.77 8.45 -8.06
N TYR A 48 -5.74 9.26 -8.51
CA TYR A 48 -5.49 10.38 -9.41
C TYR A 48 -4.52 11.39 -8.78
N ALA A 49 -4.76 11.81 -7.54
CA ALA A 49 -3.93 12.78 -6.83
C ALA A 49 -2.48 12.32 -6.71
N PHE A 50 -2.25 11.06 -6.35
CA PHE A 50 -0.89 10.52 -6.27
C PHE A 50 -0.24 10.34 -7.65
N SER A 51 -0.99 9.93 -8.66
CA SER A 51 -0.45 9.79 -10.02
C SER A 51 -0.03 11.12 -10.62
N GLU A 52 -0.73 12.20 -10.27
CA GLU A 52 -0.49 13.56 -10.78
C GLU A 52 0.52 14.36 -9.97
N ALA A 53 0.87 13.92 -8.78
CA ALA A 53 1.80 14.65 -7.93
C ALA A 53 3.22 14.64 -8.53
N THR A 54 3.77 15.83 -8.78
CA THR A 54 5.11 16.05 -9.35
C THR A 54 6.20 16.21 -8.28
N VAL A 55 5.81 16.26 -7.01
CA VAL A 55 6.73 16.36 -5.87
C VAL A 55 7.37 15.01 -5.53
N PRO A 56 8.48 14.98 -4.80
CA PRO A 56 9.04 13.74 -4.26
C PRO A 56 8.01 12.94 -3.48
N ARG A 57 7.86 11.65 -3.80
CA ARG A 57 6.86 10.76 -3.20
C ARG A 57 7.54 9.52 -2.63
N ILE A 58 7.50 9.40 -1.30
CA ILE A 58 8.12 8.30 -0.57
C ILE A 58 7.06 7.56 0.23
N THR A 59 7.12 6.23 0.21
CA THR A 59 6.21 5.36 0.97
C THR A 59 6.98 4.49 1.92
N VAL A 60 6.47 4.33 3.14
CA VAL A 60 6.94 3.35 4.12
C VAL A 60 5.81 2.40 4.50
N ILE A 61 5.98 1.14 4.18
CA ILE A 61 5.01 0.09 4.51
C ILE A 61 5.40 -0.50 5.85
N THR A 62 4.62 -0.17 6.89
CA THR A 62 4.94 -0.56 8.27
C THR A 62 4.27 -1.85 8.72
N ARG A 63 3.17 -2.25 8.05
CA ARG A 63 2.42 -3.44 8.38
C ARG A 63 1.68 -3.97 7.15
N LYS A 64 0.37 -3.83 7.05
CA LYS A 64 -0.48 -4.42 6.01
C LYS A 64 -0.64 -3.49 4.83
N ALA A 65 -0.48 -4.02 3.63
CA ALA A 65 -0.68 -3.31 2.36
C ALA A 65 -1.26 -4.29 1.34
N TYR A 66 -2.60 -4.29 1.18
CA TYR A 66 -3.31 -5.27 0.38
C TYR A 66 -4.05 -4.64 -0.81
N GLY A 67 -3.91 -5.30 -1.96
CA GLY A 67 -4.69 -5.06 -3.17
C GLY A 67 -4.72 -3.59 -3.61
N GLY A 68 -5.88 -3.14 -4.09
CA GLY A 68 -6.06 -1.80 -4.64
C GLY A 68 -5.75 -0.65 -3.67
N ALA A 69 -5.94 -0.85 -2.36
CA ALA A 69 -5.56 0.17 -1.38
C ALA A 69 -4.03 0.33 -1.27
N TYR A 70 -3.28 -0.76 -1.43
CA TYR A 70 -1.84 -0.68 -1.58
C TYR A 70 -1.45 0.15 -2.82
N ASP A 71 -2.11 -0.11 -3.95
CA ASP A 71 -1.79 0.55 -5.21
C ASP A 71 -2.06 2.06 -5.15
N VAL A 72 -3.25 2.47 -4.70
CA VAL A 72 -3.66 3.88 -4.69
C VAL A 72 -2.89 4.75 -3.70
N MET A 73 -2.29 4.15 -2.68
CA MET A 73 -1.52 4.86 -1.65
C MET A 73 -0.03 4.99 -2.02
N ASN A 74 0.24 5.57 -3.17
CA ASN A 74 1.60 5.86 -3.63
C ASN A 74 2.49 4.61 -3.72
N SER A 75 2.07 3.63 -4.49
CA SER A 75 2.90 2.45 -4.80
C SER A 75 3.83 2.71 -5.99
N LYS A 76 4.78 1.80 -6.22
CA LYS A 76 5.60 1.79 -7.45
C LYS A 76 4.76 1.68 -8.71
N HIS A 77 3.60 1.02 -8.67
CA HIS A 77 2.69 0.86 -9.79
C HIS A 77 2.17 2.20 -10.34
N ILE A 78 2.06 3.22 -9.49
CA ILE A 78 1.64 4.58 -9.87
C ILE A 78 2.79 5.58 -9.86
N GLY A 79 4.04 5.09 -9.96
CA GLY A 79 5.22 5.91 -10.12
C GLY A 79 5.77 6.56 -8.86
N ALA A 80 5.60 5.94 -7.68
CA ALA A 80 6.28 6.40 -6.46
C ALA A 80 7.79 6.40 -6.63
N ASP A 81 8.47 7.41 -6.11
CA ASP A 81 9.92 7.54 -6.22
C ASP A 81 10.65 6.49 -5.38
N MET A 82 10.30 6.39 -4.09
CA MET A 82 10.91 5.44 -3.17
C MET A 82 9.85 4.72 -2.34
N ASN A 83 9.94 3.40 -2.26
CA ASN A 83 9.09 2.55 -1.44
C ASN A 83 9.94 1.71 -0.50
N TYR A 84 9.82 1.97 0.79
CA TYR A 84 10.43 1.18 1.85
C TYR A 84 9.41 0.26 2.50
N ALA A 85 9.86 -0.85 3.04
CA ALA A 85 9.03 -1.72 3.87
C ALA A 85 9.78 -2.12 5.14
N TRP A 86 9.06 -2.29 6.24
CA TRP A 86 9.63 -2.93 7.42
C TRP A 86 9.60 -4.46 7.24
N PRO A 87 10.46 -5.21 7.95
CA PRO A 87 10.43 -6.69 7.89
C PRO A 87 9.09 -7.29 8.27
N SER A 88 8.32 -6.59 9.12
CA SER A 88 6.97 -6.97 9.54
C SER A 88 5.86 -6.61 8.55
N ALA A 89 6.21 -6.06 7.38
CA ALA A 89 5.22 -5.68 6.39
C ALA A 89 4.63 -6.91 5.68
N GLU A 90 3.32 -6.86 5.46
CA GLU A 90 2.59 -7.85 4.70
C GLU A 90 2.10 -7.20 3.40
N ILE A 91 2.66 -7.62 2.27
CA ILE A 91 2.31 -7.07 0.95
C ILE A 91 1.73 -8.18 0.10
N ALA A 92 0.44 -8.14 -0.19
CA ALA A 92 -0.26 -9.18 -0.93
C ALA A 92 -1.50 -8.63 -1.64
N VAL A 93 -2.10 -9.44 -2.51
CA VAL A 93 -3.38 -9.09 -3.16
C VAL A 93 -4.50 -9.01 -2.12
N MET A 94 -4.50 -9.95 -1.15
CA MET A 94 -5.45 -10.01 -0.04
C MET A 94 -4.80 -10.65 1.18
N GLY A 95 -5.43 -10.50 2.35
CA GLY A 95 -4.95 -11.15 3.57
C GLY A 95 -4.98 -12.68 3.46
N ALA A 96 -4.05 -13.35 4.15
CA ALA A 96 -3.86 -14.80 4.07
C ALA A 96 -5.14 -15.60 4.37
N LYS A 97 -5.93 -15.14 5.33
CA LYS A 97 -7.21 -15.76 5.69
C LYS A 97 -8.18 -15.85 4.51
N GLY A 98 -8.43 -14.73 3.84
CA GLY A 98 -9.32 -14.71 2.68
C GLY A 98 -8.75 -15.44 1.48
N ALA A 99 -7.43 -15.40 1.29
CA ALA A 99 -6.75 -16.13 0.23
C ALA A 99 -6.87 -17.64 0.42
N ALA A 100 -6.68 -18.14 1.64
CA ALA A 100 -6.84 -19.55 1.95
C ALA A 100 -8.27 -20.07 1.66
N GLU A 101 -9.29 -19.29 2.03
CA GLU A 101 -10.69 -19.64 1.77
C GLU A 101 -11.02 -19.73 0.26
N ILE A 102 -10.36 -18.94 -0.56
CA ILE A 102 -10.64 -18.90 -2.00
C ILE A 102 -9.80 -19.93 -2.76
N ILE A 103 -8.49 -19.90 -2.54
CA ILE A 103 -7.53 -20.68 -3.33
C ILE A 103 -7.59 -22.15 -2.97
N PHE A 104 -7.63 -22.49 -1.66
CA PHE A 104 -7.56 -23.85 -1.16
C PHE A 104 -8.91 -24.43 -0.77
N LYS A 105 -10.00 -23.82 -1.21
CA LYS A 105 -11.39 -24.20 -0.88
C LYS A 105 -11.67 -25.69 -1.04
N ASN A 106 -11.18 -26.32 -2.10
CA ASN A 106 -11.43 -27.74 -2.38
C ASN A 106 -10.60 -28.63 -1.45
N GLU A 107 -9.31 -28.33 -1.26
CA GLU A 107 -8.43 -29.06 -0.34
C GLU A 107 -8.94 -29.03 1.10
N ILE A 108 -9.44 -27.85 1.54
CA ILE A 108 -10.01 -27.68 2.87
C ILE A 108 -11.28 -28.52 3.04
N LYS A 109 -12.15 -28.56 2.02
CA LYS A 109 -13.40 -29.34 2.06
C LYS A 109 -13.17 -30.86 2.11
N GLU A 110 -12.13 -31.35 1.46
CA GLU A 110 -11.80 -32.77 1.38
C GLU A 110 -11.01 -33.27 2.61
N ALA A 111 -10.52 -32.36 3.46
CA ALA A 111 -9.77 -32.69 4.63
C ALA A 111 -10.66 -33.28 5.76
N ASN A 112 -10.14 -34.26 6.50
CA ASN A 112 -10.80 -34.84 7.66
C ASN A 112 -10.99 -33.81 8.79
N ASP A 113 -10.01 -32.91 8.98
CA ASP A 113 -10.08 -31.76 9.87
C ASP A 113 -9.94 -30.49 9.05
N GLN A 114 -11.07 -29.86 8.74
CA GLN A 114 -11.13 -28.67 7.91
C GLN A 114 -10.50 -27.46 8.58
N ASN A 115 -10.58 -27.35 9.91
CA ASN A 115 -10.02 -26.23 10.64
C ASN A 115 -8.49 -26.29 10.66
N ALA A 116 -7.93 -27.44 10.99
CA ALA A 116 -6.49 -27.63 10.96
C ALA A 116 -5.91 -27.42 9.56
N LYS A 117 -6.59 -27.93 8.53
CA LYS A 117 -6.18 -27.74 7.14
C LYS A 117 -6.25 -26.26 6.70
N TRP A 118 -7.25 -25.55 7.17
CA TRP A 118 -7.41 -24.13 6.89
C TRP A 118 -6.29 -23.29 7.53
N GLU A 119 -5.95 -23.55 8.80
CA GLU A 119 -4.85 -22.87 9.50
C GLU A 119 -3.49 -23.17 8.84
N GLU A 120 -3.25 -24.41 8.43
CA GLU A 120 -2.05 -24.81 7.67
C GLU A 120 -1.92 -23.99 6.38
N LYS A 121 -3.02 -23.88 5.61
CA LYS A 121 -3.03 -23.16 4.33
C LYS A 121 -2.96 -21.64 4.49
N GLU A 122 -3.53 -21.08 5.54
CA GLU A 122 -3.36 -19.67 5.88
C GLU A 122 -1.90 -19.35 6.17
N GLN A 123 -1.24 -20.19 6.97
CA GLN A 123 0.17 -19.99 7.30
C GLN A 123 1.08 -20.17 6.07
N GLU A 124 0.86 -21.22 5.27
CA GLU A 124 1.58 -21.44 4.00
C GLU A 124 1.48 -20.22 3.08
N TYR A 125 0.29 -19.68 2.91
CA TYR A 125 0.09 -18.48 2.09
C TYR A 125 0.78 -17.25 2.68
N ALA A 126 0.72 -17.07 3.98
CA ALA A 126 1.37 -15.96 4.66
C ALA A 126 2.89 -15.98 4.48
N GLU A 127 3.50 -17.13 4.63
CA GLU A 127 4.95 -17.30 4.47
C GLU A 127 5.41 -17.09 3.02
N LEU A 128 4.65 -17.59 2.05
CA LEU A 128 5.01 -17.49 0.64
C LEU A 128 4.75 -16.12 0.03
N PHE A 129 3.64 -15.47 0.39
CA PHE A 129 3.16 -14.29 -0.35
C PHE A 129 3.01 -13.03 0.50
N ALA A 130 2.67 -13.14 1.79
CA ALA A 130 2.40 -11.98 2.62
C ALA A 130 3.67 -11.48 3.34
N ASN A 131 4.73 -11.21 2.60
CA ASN A 131 5.99 -10.70 3.13
C ASN A 131 6.58 -9.62 2.22
N PRO A 132 7.46 -8.73 2.73
CA PRO A 132 8.02 -7.65 1.93
C PRO A 132 9.11 -8.10 0.95
N TYR A 133 9.74 -9.25 1.20
CA TYR A 133 10.88 -9.72 0.41
C TYR A 133 10.46 -10.16 -0.98
N ASN A 134 9.30 -10.79 -1.10
CA ASN A 134 8.75 -11.16 -2.41
C ASN A 134 8.46 -9.93 -3.26
N ALA A 135 7.83 -8.90 -2.68
CA ALA A 135 7.60 -7.63 -3.34
C ALA A 135 8.90 -6.91 -3.72
N ALA A 136 9.92 -6.97 -2.87
CA ALA A 136 11.25 -6.41 -3.14
C ALA A 136 11.95 -7.15 -4.29
N ALA A 137 11.88 -8.47 -4.34
CA ALA A 137 12.45 -9.25 -5.43
C ALA A 137 11.86 -8.91 -6.82
N HIS A 138 10.61 -8.44 -6.84
CA HIS A 138 9.93 -7.98 -8.06
C HIS A 138 10.08 -6.47 -8.31
N GLY A 139 10.83 -5.74 -7.48
CA GLY A 139 11.08 -4.30 -7.65
C GLY A 139 9.95 -3.38 -7.18
N TYR A 140 8.97 -3.87 -6.43
CA TYR A 140 7.88 -3.07 -5.87
C TYR A 140 8.24 -2.40 -4.54
N VAL A 141 9.30 -2.86 -3.90
CA VAL A 141 9.92 -2.27 -2.72
C VAL A 141 11.39 -2.06 -3.02
N ASP A 142 11.90 -0.84 -2.81
CA ASP A 142 13.30 -0.52 -3.09
C ASP A 142 14.23 -1.08 -2.02
N GLU A 143 13.79 -1.08 -0.76
CA GLU A 143 14.58 -1.60 0.34
C GLU A 143 13.69 -2.03 1.51
N VAL A 144 14.01 -3.17 2.12
CA VAL A 144 13.44 -3.58 3.41
C VAL A 144 14.35 -3.02 4.50
N ILE A 145 13.78 -2.18 5.36
CA ILE A 145 14.52 -1.40 6.36
C ILE A 145 14.04 -1.68 7.77
N GLU A 146 14.96 -1.75 8.72
CA GLU A 146 14.59 -1.81 10.13
C GLU A 146 13.88 -0.53 10.58
N PRO A 147 12.89 -0.63 11.49
CA PRO A 147 12.12 0.52 11.96
C PRO A 147 12.96 1.69 12.45
N GLU A 148 14.05 1.42 13.17
CA GLU A 148 14.97 2.41 13.70
C GLU A 148 15.70 3.21 12.61
N HIS A 149 15.89 2.63 11.45
CA HIS A 149 16.56 3.29 10.32
C HIS A 149 15.62 4.18 9.48
N THR A 150 14.32 4.12 9.71
CA THR A 150 13.31 4.80 8.87
C THR A 150 13.61 6.29 8.72
N ARG A 151 13.84 7.00 9.83
CA ARG A 151 14.13 8.44 9.77
C ARG A 151 15.36 8.77 8.92
N LEU A 152 16.44 8.01 9.09
CA LEU A 152 17.68 8.23 8.34
C LEU A 152 17.47 7.97 6.85
N LYS A 153 16.74 6.90 6.50
CA LYS A 153 16.43 6.56 5.11
C LYS A 153 15.55 7.61 4.45
N LEU A 154 14.54 8.12 5.14
CA LEU A 154 13.70 9.21 4.64
C LEU A 154 14.51 10.49 4.37
N ILE A 155 15.38 10.91 5.31
CA ILE A 155 16.22 12.08 5.11
C ILE A 155 17.12 11.92 3.87
N LYS A 156 17.75 10.75 3.70
CA LYS A 156 18.59 10.47 2.53
C LYS A 156 17.78 10.47 1.23
N ALA A 157 16.61 9.84 1.23
CA ALA A 157 15.73 9.79 0.06
C ALA A 157 15.24 11.18 -0.36
N PHE A 158 14.79 12.01 0.58
CA PHE A 158 14.39 13.38 0.28
C PHE A 158 15.57 14.22 -0.23
N LYS A 159 16.76 14.05 0.33
CA LYS A 159 17.96 14.72 -0.16
C LYS A 159 18.33 14.28 -1.60
N MET A 160 18.18 13.00 -1.91
CA MET A 160 18.39 12.47 -3.24
C MET A 160 17.39 13.04 -4.27
N LEU A 161 16.15 13.25 -3.83
CA LEU A 161 15.05 13.75 -4.66
C LEU A 161 14.89 15.29 -4.60
N GLU A 162 15.81 16.02 -3.95
CA GLU A 162 15.72 17.47 -3.76
C GLU A 162 15.56 18.25 -5.06
N ASN A 163 16.23 17.77 -6.13
CA ASN A 163 16.19 18.40 -7.45
C ASN A 163 15.22 17.70 -8.41
N LYS A 164 14.28 16.90 -7.90
CA LYS A 164 13.28 16.26 -8.76
C LYS A 164 12.49 17.32 -9.52
N VAL A 165 12.51 17.21 -10.85
CA VAL A 165 11.65 17.97 -11.76
C VAL A 165 10.87 16.96 -12.58
N ASP A 166 9.55 17.05 -12.48
CA ASP A 166 8.63 16.18 -13.22
C ASP A 166 7.65 17.04 -14.02
N THR A 167 7.39 16.66 -15.25
CA THR A 167 6.49 17.39 -16.16
C THR A 167 5.39 16.46 -16.62
N LEU A 168 4.17 16.86 -16.38
CA LEU A 168 2.99 16.10 -16.82
C LEU A 168 2.54 16.53 -18.22
N PRO A 169 2.01 15.61 -19.04
CA PRO A 169 1.39 15.95 -20.30
C PRO A 169 0.18 16.88 -20.07
N LYS A 170 -0.07 17.79 -21.00
CA LYS A 170 -1.26 18.63 -20.95
C LYS A 170 -2.53 17.78 -20.99
N LYS A 171 -3.47 18.05 -20.10
CA LYS A 171 -4.73 17.32 -19.99
C LYS A 171 -5.90 18.18 -20.40
N LYS A 172 -6.87 17.53 -21.01
CA LYS A 172 -8.15 18.17 -21.35
C LYS A 172 -9.05 18.32 -20.11
N HIS A 173 -8.97 17.34 -19.20
CA HIS A 173 -9.78 17.29 -17.98
C HIS A 173 -8.91 16.91 -16.79
N GLY A 174 -9.31 17.38 -15.60
CA GLY A 174 -8.78 16.93 -14.31
C GLY A 174 -9.60 15.76 -13.74
N ASN A 175 -9.41 15.53 -12.44
CA ASN A 175 -10.23 14.57 -11.70
C ASN A 175 -11.68 15.07 -11.63
N ILE A 176 -12.61 14.27 -12.11
CA ILE A 176 -14.03 14.63 -12.11
C ILE A 176 -14.55 14.55 -10.67
N PRO A 177 -15.17 15.62 -10.14
CA PRO A 177 -15.88 15.55 -8.88
C PRO A 177 -17.12 14.66 -9.08
N LEU A 178 -17.14 13.54 -8.39
CA LEU A 178 -18.25 12.57 -8.40
C LEU A 178 -18.98 12.62 -7.07
#